data_6a87c18530b38a31d41b4a4dfd76e56c
#
_entry.id   6a87c18530b38a31d41b4a4dfd76e56c
#
_cell.length_a   1.000
_cell.length_b   1.000
_cell.length_c   1.000
_cell.angle_alpha   90.00
_cell.angle_beta   90.00
_cell.angle_gamma   90.00
#
_symmetry.space_group_name_H-M   'P 1'
#
loop_
_entity.id
_entity.type
_entity.pdbx_description
1 polymer ?
#
loop_
_entity_poly.entity_id
_entity_poly.type
_entity_poly.pdbx_seq_one_letter_code
_entity_poly.pdbx_strand_id
1 'polypeptide(L)'
;AALPSYWKGILAPEIIVRAGRLTPQQVAFWQNLYIKGLGEFFYVNDIDFRDLFRVTSDVSAPEMPAIPSKLIARALVPFGGGKDSLVTGELLTAGGKPFSWFELNPRPFSARLREVSGQTSAVTVGGDREKNLAKIKELVAKGAPTGHVPISAVYMAAAVVAAKAHGYADIVLSL
;
A
#
# COMPACT_ATOMS: atom_id res chain seq x y z
N ALA A 1 1.06 6.67 0.15
CA ALA A 1 -0.07 5.73 0.32
C ALA A 1 -0.39 5.46 1.80
N ALA A 2 0.59 5.20 2.67
CA ALA A 2 0.35 4.86 4.09
C ALA A 2 0.01 6.07 4.99
N LEU A 3 0.22 7.28 4.52
CA LEU A 3 0.03 8.50 5.29
C LEU A 3 -1.36 8.64 5.94
N PRO A 4 -2.49 8.25 5.29
CA PRO A 4 -3.82 8.37 5.88
C PRO A 4 -3.97 7.66 7.23
N SER A 5 -3.21 6.58 7.46
CA SER A 5 -3.21 5.86 8.73
C SER A 5 -2.79 6.70 9.93
N TYR A 6 -1.98 7.72 9.70
CA TYR A 6 -1.51 8.66 10.72
C TYR A 6 -2.26 9.99 10.67
N TRP A 7 -2.53 10.50 9.45
CA TRP A 7 -3.22 11.77 9.25
C TRP A 7 -4.60 11.80 9.91
N LYS A 8 -5.36 10.69 9.84
CA LYS A 8 -6.69 10.58 10.45
C LYS A 8 -6.70 10.83 11.96
N GLY A 9 -5.58 10.67 12.64
CA GLY A 9 -5.48 10.92 14.08
C GLY A 9 -5.32 12.41 14.46
N ILE A 10 -5.02 13.28 13.49
CA ILE A 10 -4.76 14.71 13.71
C ILE A 10 -5.58 15.62 12.80
N LEU A 11 -6.11 15.11 11.69
CA LEU A 11 -6.93 15.83 10.71
C LEU A 11 -6.29 17.15 10.24
N ALA A 12 -4.98 17.13 9.98
CA ALA A 12 -4.26 18.32 9.53
C ALA A 12 -4.86 18.89 8.24
N PRO A 13 -5.05 20.22 8.10
CA PRO A 13 -5.69 20.83 6.93
C PRO A 13 -4.83 20.76 5.67
N GLU A 14 -3.57 20.39 5.80
CA GLU A 14 -2.65 20.28 4.67
C GLU A 14 -1.71 19.09 4.81
N ILE A 15 -1.48 18.41 3.69
CA ILE A 15 -0.51 17.33 3.53
C ILE A 15 0.55 17.78 2.54
N ILE A 16 1.73 18.15 3.02
CA ILE A 16 2.82 18.64 2.17
C ILE A 16 3.75 17.49 1.81
N VAL A 17 3.87 17.17 0.52
CA VAL A 17 4.82 16.16 0.04
C VAL A 17 6.17 16.81 -0.22
N ARG A 18 7.18 16.38 0.55
CA ARG A 18 8.57 16.87 0.48
C ARG A 18 9.57 15.86 -0.08
N ALA A 19 9.15 14.60 -0.22
CA ALA A 19 10.01 13.51 -0.69
C ALA A 19 10.42 13.64 -2.17
N GLY A 20 9.67 14.41 -2.93
CA GLY A 20 9.91 14.70 -4.34
C GLY A 20 8.80 15.58 -4.88
N ARG A 21 9.09 16.32 -5.94
CA ARG A 21 8.11 17.20 -6.59
C ARG A 21 7.05 16.38 -7.31
N LEU A 22 5.79 16.62 -6.99
CA LEU A 22 4.65 16.00 -7.66
C LEU A 22 4.12 16.91 -8.77
N THR A 23 3.71 16.29 -9.88
CA THR A 23 2.93 16.99 -10.93
C THR A 23 1.52 17.31 -10.42
N PRO A 24 0.79 18.27 -11.03
CA PRO A 24 -0.59 18.55 -10.69
C PRO A 24 -1.50 17.30 -10.77
N GLN A 25 -1.28 16.43 -11.75
CA GLN A 25 -2.02 15.18 -11.91
C GLN A 25 -1.75 14.20 -10.75
N GLN A 26 -0.50 14.10 -10.29
CA GLN A 26 -0.15 13.28 -9.13
C GLN A 26 -0.75 13.84 -7.83
N VAL A 27 -0.74 15.15 -7.65
CA VAL A 27 -1.41 15.81 -6.52
C VAL A 27 -2.91 15.48 -6.53
N ALA A 28 -3.58 15.67 -7.66
CA ALA A 28 -5.00 15.34 -7.82
C ALA A 28 -5.31 13.86 -7.57
N PHE A 29 -4.43 12.95 -8.03
CA PHE A 29 -4.54 11.52 -7.77
C PHE A 29 -4.51 11.21 -6.26
N TRP A 30 -3.54 11.75 -5.52
CA TRP A 30 -3.41 11.50 -4.09
C TRP A 30 -4.57 12.13 -3.29
N GLN A 31 -4.97 13.35 -3.64
CA GLN A 31 -6.13 14.02 -3.04
C GLN A 31 -7.40 13.15 -3.19
N ASN A 32 -7.66 12.67 -4.40
CA ASN A 32 -8.83 11.85 -4.72
C ASN A 32 -8.78 10.49 -4.02
N LEU A 33 -7.61 9.84 -4.01
CA LEU A 33 -7.41 8.57 -3.33
C LEU A 33 -7.70 8.68 -1.82
N TYR A 34 -7.24 9.75 -1.18
CA TYR A 34 -7.44 9.93 0.25
C TYR A 34 -8.90 10.26 0.58
N ILE A 35 -9.53 11.15 -0.17
CA ILE A 35 -10.94 11.48 0.03
C ILE A 35 -11.82 10.23 -0.15
N LYS A 36 -11.68 9.52 -1.27
CA LYS A 36 -12.50 8.34 -1.56
C LYS A 36 -12.14 7.14 -0.68
N GLY A 37 -10.86 6.95 -0.39
CA GLY A 37 -10.37 5.82 0.39
C GLY A 37 -10.65 5.94 1.90
N LEU A 38 -10.97 7.14 2.39
CA LEU A 38 -11.36 7.41 3.77
C LEU A 38 -12.88 7.59 3.94
N GLY A 39 -13.69 7.24 2.94
CA GLY A 39 -15.13 7.46 2.98
C GLY A 39 -15.83 6.85 4.20
N GLU A 40 -15.52 5.59 4.54
CA GLU A 40 -16.04 4.98 5.77
C GLU A 40 -15.58 5.73 7.02
N PHE A 41 -14.30 6.08 7.10
CA PHE A 41 -13.75 6.83 8.23
C PHE A 41 -14.49 8.16 8.44
N PHE A 42 -14.76 8.90 7.38
CA PHE A 42 -15.52 10.15 7.47
C PHE A 42 -16.96 9.90 7.94
N TYR A 43 -17.61 8.88 7.36
CA TYR A 43 -18.98 8.54 7.69
C TYR A 43 -19.16 8.12 9.17
N VAL A 44 -18.33 7.21 9.66
CA VAL A 44 -18.47 6.69 11.03
C VAL A 44 -18.06 7.68 12.12
N ASN A 45 -17.32 8.73 11.76
CA ASN A 45 -16.90 9.78 12.69
C ASN A 45 -17.67 11.10 12.48
N ASP A 46 -18.69 11.12 11.63
CA ASP A 46 -19.48 12.30 11.30
C ASP A 46 -18.61 13.51 10.86
N ILE A 47 -17.62 13.23 10.01
CA ILE A 47 -16.68 14.24 9.53
C ILE A 47 -17.06 14.69 8.12
N ASP A 48 -17.35 15.98 7.93
CA ASP A 48 -17.48 16.54 6.59
C ASP A 48 -16.10 16.63 5.94
N PHE A 49 -15.90 15.85 4.90
CA PHE A 49 -14.62 15.77 4.18
C PHE A 49 -14.44 16.88 3.13
N ARG A 50 -15.49 17.66 2.84
CA ARG A 50 -15.42 18.74 1.85
C ARG A 50 -14.49 19.83 2.36
N ASP A 51 -13.46 20.14 1.58
CA ASP A 51 -12.43 21.14 1.90
C ASP A 51 -11.70 20.91 3.23
N LEU A 52 -11.81 19.70 3.82
CA LEU A 52 -11.18 19.35 5.09
C LEU A 52 -9.66 19.43 5.04
N PHE A 53 -9.08 19.02 3.93
CA PHE A 53 -7.62 19.05 3.72
C PHE A 53 -7.27 19.16 2.24
N ARG A 54 -6.04 19.55 1.99
CA ARG A 54 -5.44 19.55 0.65
C ARG A 54 -4.09 18.85 0.64
N VAL A 55 -3.80 18.17 -0.46
CA VAL A 55 -2.46 17.64 -0.75
C VAL A 55 -1.71 18.67 -1.57
N THR A 56 -0.50 19.01 -1.14
CA THR A 56 0.38 19.92 -1.86
C THR A 56 1.75 19.27 -2.09
N SER A 57 2.50 19.80 -3.03
CA SER A 57 3.89 19.41 -3.25
C SER A 57 4.81 20.59 -2.95
N ASP A 58 5.85 20.34 -2.18
CA ASP A 58 6.89 21.34 -1.96
C ASP A 58 7.57 21.63 -3.31
N VAL A 59 7.47 22.89 -3.74
CA VAL A 59 8.06 23.34 -5.02
C VAL A 59 9.58 23.31 -5.02
N SER A 60 10.19 23.35 -3.83
CA SER A 60 11.65 23.22 -3.64
C SER A 60 12.12 21.76 -3.64
N ALA A 61 11.21 20.79 -3.56
CA ALA A 61 11.56 19.38 -3.60
C ALA A 61 12.15 19.01 -4.98
N PRO A 62 13.13 18.09 -5.01
CA PRO A 62 13.76 17.70 -6.26
C PRO A 62 12.77 17.04 -7.22
N GLU A 63 12.92 17.30 -8.49
CA GLU A 63 12.24 16.51 -9.51
C GLU A 63 12.77 15.08 -9.47
N MET A 64 11.86 14.12 -9.49
CA MET A 64 12.22 12.72 -9.48
C MET A 64 12.33 12.24 -10.94
N PRO A 65 13.54 11.99 -11.44
CA PRO A 65 13.71 11.52 -12.81
C PRO A 65 13.13 10.10 -12.96
N ALA A 66 12.67 9.79 -14.16
CA ALA A 66 12.33 8.43 -14.52
C ALA A 66 13.60 7.56 -14.46
N ILE A 67 13.64 6.58 -13.58
CA ILE A 67 14.76 5.65 -13.48
C ILE A 67 14.47 4.46 -14.38
N PRO A 68 15.25 4.24 -15.46
CA PRO A 68 15.13 3.05 -16.28
C PRO A 68 15.32 1.80 -15.42
N SER A 69 14.52 0.77 -15.63
CA SER A 69 14.66 -0.50 -14.94
C SER A 69 14.77 -1.62 -15.95
N LYS A 70 15.73 -2.51 -15.72
CA LYS A 70 15.78 -3.78 -16.41
C LYS A 70 14.73 -4.68 -15.76
N LEU A 71 13.64 -4.93 -16.47
CA LEU A 71 12.56 -5.78 -16.00
C LEU A 71 12.77 -7.22 -16.49
N ILE A 72 12.45 -8.17 -15.66
CA ILE A 72 12.41 -9.60 -15.98
C ILE A 72 10.97 -10.02 -16.24
N ALA A 73 10.74 -10.91 -17.18
CA ALA A 73 9.42 -11.44 -17.54
C ALA A 73 8.89 -12.37 -16.43
N ARG A 74 8.64 -11.80 -15.26
CA ARG A 74 8.16 -12.48 -14.05
C ARG A 74 7.17 -11.59 -13.30
N ALA A 75 6.10 -12.19 -12.79
CA ALA A 75 5.07 -11.48 -12.04
C ALA A 75 5.39 -11.44 -10.53
N LEU A 76 4.97 -10.35 -9.88
CA LEU A 76 4.89 -10.25 -8.44
C LEU A 76 3.42 -10.32 -8.03
N VAL A 77 3.06 -11.26 -7.15
CA VAL A 77 1.67 -11.54 -6.75
C VAL A 77 1.48 -11.19 -5.27
N PRO A 78 0.72 -10.15 -4.93
CA PRO A 78 0.38 -9.86 -3.54
C PRO A 78 -0.31 -11.05 -2.87
N PHE A 79 0.23 -11.43 -1.70
CA PHE A 79 -0.16 -12.63 -0.97
C PHE A 79 -0.56 -12.29 0.46
N GLY A 80 -1.85 -12.34 0.73
CA GLY A 80 -2.42 -12.16 2.07
C GLY A 80 -2.76 -13.47 2.78
N GLY A 81 -2.53 -14.62 2.14
CA GLY A 81 -2.90 -15.94 2.65
C GLY A 81 -4.38 -16.28 2.46
N GLY A 82 -5.13 -15.49 1.66
CA GLY A 82 -6.51 -15.78 1.29
C GLY A 82 -6.61 -16.68 0.06
N LYS A 83 -7.80 -17.25 -0.15
CA LYS A 83 -8.10 -18.16 -1.28
C LYS A 83 -7.80 -17.55 -2.65
N ASP A 84 -8.10 -16.26 -2.83
CA ASP A 84 -8.02 -15.61 -4.14
C ASP A 84 -6.56 -15.48 -4.62
N SER A 85 -5.63 -15.17 -3.71
CA SER A 85 -4.20 -15.17 -4.05
C SER A 85 -3.68 -16.57 -4.40
N LEU A 86 -4.13 -17.61 -3.69
CA LEU A 86 -3.76 -19.00 -4.00
C LEU A 86 -4.28 -19.41 -5.37
N VAL A 87 -5.54 -19.11 -5.69
CA VAL A 87 -6.12 -19.36 -7.02
C VAL A 87 -5.33 -18.63 -8.11
N THR A 88 -4.94 -17.39 -7.87
CA THR A 88 -4.07 -16.62 -8.80
C THR A 88 -2.74 -17.34 -9.03
N GLY A 89 -2.11 -17.85 -7.97
CA GLY A 89 -0.87 -18.62 -8.07
C GLY A 89 -1.04 -19.89 -8.88
N GLU A 90 -2.11 -20.65 -8.65
CA GLU A 90 -2.45 -21.86 -9.41
C GLU A 90 -2.67 -21.56 -10.90
N LEU A 91 -3.40 -20.50 -11.23
CA LEU A 91 -3.63 -20.09 -12.62
C LEU A 91 -2.32 -19.69 -13.32
N LEU A 92 -1.43 -18.98 -12.64
CA LEU A 92 -0.14 -18.62 -13.19
C LEU A 92 0.75 -19.86 -13.39
N THR A 93 0.74 -20.78 -12.44
CA THR A 93 1.46 -22.07 -12.53
C THR A 93 0.94 -22.90 -13.71
N ALA A 94 -0.38 -23.07 -13.83
CA ALA A 94 -0.99 -23.79 -14.93
C ALA A 94 -0.70 -23.13 -16.29
N GLY A 95 -0.60 -21.81 -16.33
CA GLY A 95 -0.24 -21.05 -17.54
C GLY A 95 1.26 -20.99 -17.81
N GLY A 96 2.11 -21.65 -17.03
CA GLY A 96 3.57 -21.62 -17.17
C GLY A 96 4.18 -20.22 -16.97
N LYS A 97 3.52 -19.33 -16.22
CA LYS A 97 3.95 -17.95 -15.97
C LYS A 97 4.78 -17.89 -14.69
N PRO A 98 6.07 -17.53 -14.75
CA PRO A 98 6.89 -17.43 -13.58
C PRO A 98 6.43 -16.25 -12.70
N PHE A 99 6.32 -16.48 -11.39
CA PHE A 99 5.95 -15.45 -10.43
C PHE A 99 6.68 -15.63 -9.10
N SER A 100 6.56 -14.62 -8.24
CA SER A 100 6.91 -14.69 -6.83
C SER A 100 5.79 -14.06 -6.01
N TRP A 101 5.63 -14.51 -4.79
CA TRP A 101 4.72 -13.88 -3.85
C TRP A 101 5.28 -12.53 -3.37
N PHE A 102 4.39 -11.62 -3.06
CA PHE A 102 4.70 -10.36 -2.35
C PHE A 102 3.92 -10.31 -1.04
N GLU A 103 4.61 -10.16 0.07
CA GLU A 103 4.00 -10.11 1.39
C GLU A 103 4.37 -8.81 2.11
N LEU A 104 3.37 -8.08 2.53
CA LEU A 104 3.54 -6.92 3.42
C LEU A 104 3.18 -7.35 4.85
N ASN A 105 4.15 -7.34 5.75
CA ASN A 105 4.03 -7.84 7.12
C ASN A 105 3.51 -9.29 7.16
N PRO A 106 4.31 -10.27 6.72
CA PRO A 106 3.91 -11.66 6.60
C PRO A 106 3.33 -12.21 7.91
N ARG A 107 2.34 -13.07 7.79
CA ARG A 107 1.71 -13.75 8.93
C ARG A 107 2.51 -15.00 9.29
N PRO A 108 2.44 -15.50 10.55
CA PRO A 108 3.16 -16.71 10.96
C PRO A 108 2.87 -17.93 10.08
N PHE A 109 1.65 -18.04 9.53
CA PHE A 109 1.23 -19.15 8.68
C PHE A 109 1.61 -18.97 7.19
N SER A 110 2.07 -17.80 6.77
CA SER A 110 2.36 -17.50 5.35
C SER A 110 3.39 -18.45 4.74
N ALA A 111 4.45 -18.76 5.48
CA ALA A 111 5.48 -19.69 5.01
C ALA A 111 4.91 -21.07 4.68
N ARG A 112 4.04 -21.59 5.56
CA ARG A 112 3.40 -22.87 5.35
C ARG A 112 2.47 -22.89 4.13
N LEU A 113 1.72 -21.81 3.92
CA LEU A 113 0.85 -21.71 2.74
C LEU A 113 1.67 -21.65 1.44
N ARG A 114 2.81 -20.95 1.43
CA ARG A 114 3.71 -20.94 0.27
C ARG A 114 4.28 -22.34 -0.03
N GLU A 115 4.67 -23.08 0.99
CA GLU A 115 5.12 -24.46 0.82
C GLU A 115 4.02 -25.32 0.19
N VAL A 116 2.80 -25.27 0.71
CA VAL A 116 1.67 -26.04 0.20
C VAL A 116 1.31 -25.64 -1.24
N SER A 117 1.44 -24.36 -1.60
CA SER A 117 1.21 -23.90 -2.98
C SER A 117 2.32 -24.29 -3.97
N GLY A 118 3.39 -24.93 -3.51
CA GLY A 118 4.54 -25.27 -4.36
C GLY A 118 5.39 -24.08 -4.81
N GLN A 119 4.99 -22.84 -4.45
CA GLN A 119 5.73 -21.62 -4.78
C GLN A 119 6.27 -20.95 -3.51
N THR A 120 7.54 -21.17 -3.24
CA THR A 120 8.19 -20.64 -2.02
C THR A 120 8.84 -19.27 -2.19
N SER A 121 9.13 -18.86 -3.45
CA SER A 121 9.78 -17.58 -3.74
C SER A 121 8.88 -16.41 -3.36
N ALA A 122 9.39 -15.53 -2.48
CA ALA A 122 8.65 -14.37 -2.02
C ALA A 122 9.56 -13.15 -1.82
N VAL A 123 9.02 -11.97 -2.10
CA VAL A 123 9.54 -10.69 -1.67
C VAL A 123 8.74 -10.26 -0.46
N THR A 124 9.39 -10.14 0.69
CA THR A 124 8.73 -9.76 1.94
C THR A 124 9.14 -8.35 2.35
N VAL A 125 8.15 -7.55 2.70
CA VAL A 125 8.35 -6.22 3.27
C VAL A 125 7.72 -6.21 4.64
N GLY A 126 8.51 -5.93 5.65
CA GLY A 126 8.08 -5.88 7.04
C GLY A 126 8.50 -4.59 7.72
N GLY A 127 7.78 -4.24 8.78
CA GLY A 127 8.10 -3.16 9.68
C GLY A 127 7.80 -3.57 11.12
N ASP A 128 8.15 -2.71 12.06
CA ASP A 128 7.81 -2.91 13.47
C ASP A 128 6.30 -2.72 13.69
N ARG A 129 5.55 -3.80 13.43
CA ARG A 129 4.09 -3.79 13.55
C ARG A 129 3.63 -3.53 14.98
N GLU A 130 4.34 -4.07 15.97
CA GLU A 130 3.95 -3.92 17.38
C GLU A 130 4.11 -2.48 17.83
N LYS A 131 5.22 -1.83 17.47
CA LYS A 131 5.47 -0.43 17.75
C LYS A 131 4.44 0.48 17.05
N ASN A 132 4.12 0.19 15.80
CA ASN A 132 3.12 0.95 15.05
C ASN A 132 1.71 0.81 15.68
N LEU A 133 1.33 -0.40 16.08
CA LEU A 133 0.05 -0.64 16.76
C LEU A 133 -0.02 0.03 18.15
N ALA A 134 1.08 0.01 18.91
CA ALA A 134 1.14 0.69 20.19
C ALA A 134 0.91 2.20 20.04
N LYS A 135 1.52 2.82 19.03
CA LYS A 135 1.32 4.24 18.75
C LYS A 135 -0.11 4.58 18.32
N ILE A 136 -0.72 3.74 17.50
CA ILE A 136 -2.13 3.91 17.13
C ILE A 136 -3.03 3.80 18.36
N LYS A 137 -2.82 2.81 19.22
CA LYS A 137 -3.58 2.65 20.48
C LYS A 137 -3.45 3.85 21.40
N GLU A 138 -2.24 4.42 21.51
CA GLU A 138 -2.01 5.64 22.30
C GLU A 138 -2.84 6.82 21.75
N LEU A 139 -2.85 7.01 20.43
CA LEU A 139 -3.63 8.08 19.80
C LEU A 139 -5.14 7.88 20.02
N VAL A 140 -5.62 6.65 19.87
CA VAL A 140 -7.04 6.30 20.11
C VAL A 140 -7.42 6.57 21.56
N ALA A 141 -6.57 6.20 22.53
CA ALA A 141 -6.81 6.48 23.95
C ALA A 141 -6.88 7.99 24.26
N LYS A 142 -6.27 8.83 23.42
CA LYS A 142 -6.35 10.30 23.48
C LYS A 142 -7.54 10.87 22.67
N GLY A 143 -8.46 10.04 22.22
CA GLY A 143 -9.67 10.45 21.49
C GLY A 143 -9.47 10.61 19.97
N ALA A 144 -8.38 10.11 19.41
CA ALA A 144 -8.22 10.14 17.95
C ALA A 144 -9.30 9.30 17.27
N PRO A 145 -9.91 9.80 16.16
CA PRO A 145 -10.90 9.07 15.40
C PRO A 145 -10.37 7.74 14.87
N THR A 146 -11.21 6.72 14.86
CA THR A 146 -10.89 5.37 14.34
C THR A 146 -11.67 5.12 13.05
N GLY A 147 -11.28 4.12 12.28
CA GLY A 147 -11.96 3.71 11.06
C GLY A 147 -10.98 3.17 10.01
N HIS A 148 -11.51 2.66 8.92
CA HIS A 148 -10.72 2.10 7.84
C HIS A 148 -9.85 3.15 7.15
N VAL A 149 -8.77 2.66 6.57
CA VAL A 149 -7.89 3.40 5.66
C VAL A 149 -7.86 2.64 4.34
N PRO A 150 -7.48 3.28 3.22
CA PRO A 150 -7.38 2.60 1.93
C PRO A 150 -6.20 1.60 1.91
N ILE A 151 -6.31 0.53 2.68
CA ILE A 151 -5.22 -0.45 2.90
C ILE A 151 -4.78 -1.10 1.59
N SER A 152 -5.71 -1.38 0.67
CA SER A 152 -5.38 -1.93 -0.64
C SER A 152 -4.45 -1.01 -1.42
N ALA A 153 -4.62 0.31 -1.34
CA ALA A 153 -3.72 1.27 -1.97
C ALA A 153 -2.31 1.25 -1.33
N VAL A 154 -2.22 0.98 -0.02
CA VAL A 154 -0.93 0.79 0.67
C VAL A 154 -0.23 -0.46 0.14
N TYR A 155 -0.94 -1.58 0.04
CA TYR A 155 -0.41 -2.83 -0.53
C TYR A 155 0.06 -2.63 -1.96
N MET A 156 -0.75 -1.97 -2.80
CA MET A 156 -0.41 -1.67 -4.19
C MET A 156 0.85 -0.84 -4.32
N ALA A 157 0.93 0.27 -3.57
CA ALA A 157 2.11 1.14 -3.60
C ALA A 157 3.37 0.40 -3.15
N ALA A 158 3.27 -0.44 -2.10
CA ALA A 158 4.38 -1.26 -1.64
C ALA A 158 4.79 -2.32 -2.69
N ALA A 159 3.81 -2.96 -3.34
CA ALA A 159 4.07 -3.93 -4.40
C ALA A 159 4.75 -3.28 -5.61
N VAL A 160 4.35 -2.06 -6.01
CA VAL A 160 5.00 -1.30 -7.10
C VAL A 160 6.46 -0.99 -6.76
N VAL A 161 6.73 -0.53 -5.54
CA VAL A 161 8.11 -0.26 -5.09
C VAL A 161 8.93 -1.55 -5.08
N ALA A 162 8.39 -2.64 -4.55
CA ALA A 162 9.05 -3.94 -4.51
C ALA A 162 9.30 -4.49 -5.92
N ALA A 163 8.31 -4.44 -6.80
CA ALA A 163 8.46 -4.87 -8.20
C ALA A 163 9.57 -4.10 -8.90
N LYS A 164 9.60 -2.78 -8.75
CA LYS A 164 10.64 -1.93 -9.33
C LYS A 164 12.02 -2.25 -8.77
N ALA A 165 12.15 -2.42 -7.46
CA ALA A 165 13.41 -2.69 -6.78
C ALA A 165 14.00 -4.06 -7.15
N HIS A 166 13.14 -5.05 -7.40
CA HIS A 166 13.54 -6.42 -7.73
C HIS A 166 13.42 -6.75 -9.24
N GLY A 167 13.05 -5.79 -10.08
CA GLY A 167 13.01 -5.94 -11.53
C GLY A 167 11.83 -6.75 -12.07
N TYR A 168 10.73 -6.91 -11.33
CA TYR A 168 9.53 -7.58 -11.85
C TYR A 168 8.81 -6.73 -12.89
N ALA A 169 8.39 -7.36 -14.00
CA ALA A 169 7.69 -6.68 -15.07
C ALA A 169 6.21 -6.46 -14.75
N ASP A 170 5.59 -7.39 -14.06
CA ASP A 170 4.16 -7.40 -13.82
C ASP A 170 3.82 -7.49 -12.34
N ILE A 171 2.68 -6.93 -11.96
CA ILE A 171 2.02 -7.17 -10.67
C ILE A 171 0.66 -7.74 -10.98
N VAL A 172 0.38 -8.95 -10.51
CA VAL A 172 -0.90 -9.64 -10.71
C VAL A 172 -1.69 -9.63 -9.42
N LEU A 173 -2.84 -8.98 -9.47
CA LEU A 173 -3.73 -8.83 -8.31
C LEU A 173 -4.89 -9.79 -8.38
N SER A 174 -5.21 -10.36 -7.24
CA SER A 174 -6.50 -11.01 -6.97
C SER A 174 -7.39 -10.06 -6.16
N LEU A 175 -8.58 -9.83 -6.63
CA LEU A 175 -9.61 -9.01 -5.98
C LEU A 175 -10.80 -9.88 -5.55
#